data_d016c8a91604c10259a95b18a40daf06
#
_entry.id   d016c8a91604c10259a95b18a40daf06
#
_cell.length_a   1.000
_cell.length_b   1.000
_cell.length_c   1.000
_cell.angle_alpha   90.00
_cell.angle_beta   90.00
_cell.angle_gamma   90.00
#
_symmetry.space_group_name_H-M   'P 1'
#
loop_
_entity.id
_entity.type
_entity.pdbx_description
1 polymer ?
#
loop_
_entity_poly.entity_id
_entity_poly.type
_entity_poly.pdbx_seq_one_letter_code
_entity_poly.pdbx_strand_id
1 'polypeptide(L)'
;EAALSYAEVKALATGNPYIKEKMDLDIQVSKLKLMKANHTSQKYRLEDNITQHYPHQIAIFKERIEGFTADMEKYAKNKPEDKEQFFMQVGGKPYTDKKEAGTAIIAMCKEIKGINASADVGEYLGFKLNVTFDSFNNKFVMNVKGAMSHPMEVGTDPLGNITRINNALEAMPIQLEEAQTKLSNVEHQLETAKAEVDKPFPQEAELSEKLERLAELNALLNMDEKGDDAIGMDDEATEPEKPHEDVKKVDNREEVVADMPIKQSNLEKAAPEGERRLADRPAERTSLQEKLAAMKA
;
A
#
# COMPACT_ATOMS: atom_id res chain seq x y z
N GLU A 1 -17.41 -27.60 11.14
CA GLU A 1 -18.18 -28.33 12.19
C GLU A 1 -17.46 -29.64 12.42
N ALA A 2 -16.81 -29.82 13.60
CA ALA A 2 -16.23 -31.10 13.96
C ALA A 2 -17.37 -32.06 14.35
N ALA A 3 -17.45 -33.19 13.67
CA ALA A 3 -18.40 -34.23 14.04
C ALA A 3 -17.99 -34.80 15.41
N LEU A 4 -18.94 -34.86 16.34
CA LEU A 4 -18.75 -35.48 17.64
C LEU A 4 -18.39 -36.97 17.46
N SER A 5 -17.40 -37.45 18.15
CA SER A 5 -17.09 -38.88 18.21
C SER A 5 -18.25 -39.64 18.87
N TYR A 6 -18.38 -40.94 18.62
CA TYR A 6 -19.40 -41.77 19.25
C TYR A 6 -19.35 -41.70 20.78
N ALA A 7 -18.15 -41.63 21.36
CA ALA A 7 -17.95 -41.49 22.79
C ALA A 7 -18.48 -40.15 23.33
N GLU A 8 -18.26 -39.07 22.61
CA GLU A 8 -18.79 -37.73 22.96
C GLU A 8 -20.32 -37.69 22.91
N VAL A 9 -20.93 -38.34 21.91
CA VAL A 9 -22.40 -38.46 21.80
C VAL A 9 -22.97 -39.28 22.93
N LYS A 10 -22.34 -40.44 23.29
CA LYS A 10 -22.74 -41.32 24.39
C LYS A 10 -22.65 -40.58 25.73
N ALA A 11 -21.57 -39.86 25.96
CA ALA A 11 -21.36 -39.18 27.22
C ALA A 11 -22.17 -37.87 27.34
N LEU A 12 -22.52 -37.20 26.22
CA LEU A 12 -23.51 -36.15 26.24
C LEU A 12 -24.90 -36.65 26.63
N ALA A 13 -25.26 -37.88 26.16
CA ALA A 13 -26.49 -38.57 26.53
C ALA A 13 -26.52 -39.03 28.00
N THR A 14 -25.35 -39.33 28.60
CA THR A 14 -25.21 -39.69 30.01
C THR A 14 -25.08 -38.49 30.97
N GLY A 15 -25.03 -37.25 30.43
CA GLY A 15 -24.95 -36.00 31.21
C GLY A 15 -23.57 -35.77 31.87
N ASN A 16 -22.50 -36.31 31.30
CA ASN A 16 -21.14 -36.12 31.82
C ASN A 16 -20.69 -34.65 31.68
N PRO A 17 -20.46 -33.89 32.78
CA PRO A 17 -20.12 -32.48 32.75
C PRO A 17 -18.78 -32.19 32.07
N TYR A 18 -17.84 -33.12 32.07
CA TYR A 18 -16.52 -32.94 31.47
C TYR A 18 -16.56 -32.82 29.94
N ILE A 19 -17.55 -33.45 29.30
CA ILE A 19 -17.68 -33.32 27.83
C ILE A 19 -18.19 -31.95 27.42
N LYS A 20 -19.15 -31.37 28.14
CA LYS A 20 -19.58 -30.02 27.89
C LYS A 20 -18.44 -29.02 28.07
N GLU A 21 -17.68 -29.17 29.16
CA GLU A 21 -16.49 -28.35 29.44
C GLU A 21 -15.46 -28.47 28.29
N LYS A 22 -15.17 -29.72 27.83
CA LYS A 22 -14.27 -29.97 26.72
C LYS A 22 -14.72 -29.26 25.44
N MET A 23 -16.00 -29.38 25.07
CA MET A 23 -16.54 -28.74 23.88
C MET A 23 -16.43 -27.20 23.94
N ASP A 24 -16.75 -26.61 25.08
CA ASP A 24 -16.63 -25.16 25.29
C ASP A 24 -15.14 -24.72 25.21
N LEU A 25 -14.22 -25.50 25.77
CA LEU A 25 -12.80 -25.26 25.70
C LEU A 25 -12.24 -25.41 24.27
N ASP A 26 -12.67 -26.43 23.52
CA ASP A 26 -12.26 -26.64 22.13
C ASP A 26 -12.59 -25.41 21.25
N ILE A 27 -13.79 -24.85 21.44
CA ILE A 27 -14.21 -23.62 20.74
C ILE A 27 -13.32 -22.44 21.15
N GLN A 28 -13.07 -22.27 22.46
CA GLN A 28 -12.25 -21.17 22.97
C GLN A 28 -10.79 -21.28 22.51
N VAL A 29 -10.21 -22.47 22.60
CA VAL A 29 -8.85 -22.76 22.12
C VAL A 29 -8.73 -22.53 20.62
N SER A 30 -9.71 -22.97 19.83
CA SER A 30 -9.73 -22.74 18.39
C SER A 30 -9.76 -21.25 18.05
N LYS A 31 -10.58 -20.47 18.77
CA LYS A 31 -10.62 -19.01 18.62
C LYS A 31 -9.28 -18.37 18.99
N LEU A 32 -8.67 -18.75 20.12
CA LEU A 32 -7.37 -18.21 20.55
C LEU A 32 -6.24 -18.60 19.59
N LYS A 33 -6.24 -19.82 19.06
CA LYS A 33 -5.29 -20.25 18.02
C LYS A 33 -5.42 -19.42 16.75
N LEU A 34 -6.64 -19.12 16.31
CA LEU A 34 -6.87 -18.23 15.16
C LEU A 34 -6.36 -16.81 15.43
N MET A 35 -6.62 -16.28 16.64
CA MET A 35 -6.11 -14.97 17.05
C MET A 35 -4.57 -14.94 17.07
N LYS A 36 -3.93 -16.01 17.59
CA LYS A 36 -2.46 -16.16 17.58
C LYS A 36 -1.91 -16.24 16.16
N ALA A 37 -2.54 -17.00 15.27
CA ALA A 37 -2.15 -17.08 13.86
C ALA A 37 -2.24 -15.71 13.17
N ASN A 38 -3.31 -14.94 13.41
CA ASN A 38 -3.46 -13.59 12.90
C ASN A 38 -2.38 -12.64 13.45
N HIS A 39 -2.09 -12.71 14.75
CA HIS A 39 -1.01 -11.94 15.38
C HIS A 39 0.36 -12.27 14.75
N THR A 40 0.64 -13.56 14.54
CA THR A 40 1.87 -14.00 13.87
C THR A 40 1.97 -13.48 12.44
N SER A 41 0.87 -13.53 11.69
CA SER A 41 0.82 -12.96 10.33
C SER A 41 1.03 -11.44 10.32
N GLN A 42 0.48 -10.72 11.30
CA GLN A 42 0.72 -9.28 11.46
C GLN A 42 2.19 -9.01 11.79
N LYS A 43 2.81 -9.81 12.66
CA LYS A 43 4.23 -9.70 12.98
C LYS A 43 5.10 -9.85 11.74
N TYR A 44 4.90 -10.87 10.90
CA TYR A 44 5.65 -11.04 9.65
C TYR A 44 5.48 -9.86 8.70
N ARG A 45 4.26 -9.32 8.57
CA ARG A 45 4.02 -8.12 7.76
C ARG A 45 4.75 -6.89 8.29
N LEU A 46 4.85 -6.74 9.63
CA LEU A 46 5.63 -5.66 10.23
C LEU A 46 7.13 -5.85 9.98
N GLU A 47 7.64 -7.08 10.08
CA GLU A 47 9.03 -7.41 9.76
C GLU A 47 9.39 -7.07 8.30
N ASP A 48 8.52 -7.42 7.34
CA ASP A 48 8.69 -7.06 5.93
C ASP A 48 8.66 -5.53 5.73
N ASN A 49 7.75 -4.84 6.40
CA ASN A 49 7.69 -3.39 6.34
C ASN A 49 8.95 -2.74 6.92
N ILE A 50 9.45 -3.22 8.04
CA ILE A 50 10.66 -2.70 8.71
C ILE A 50 11.90 -2.93 7.85
N THR A 51 12.00 -4.10 7.22
CA THR A 51 13.21 -4.51 6.50
C THR A 51 13.26 -4.02 5.07
N GLN A 52 12.11 -3.85 4.40
CA GLN A 52 12.04 -3.54 2.98
C GLN A 52 11.25 -2.26 2.68
N HIS A 53 9.99 -2.19 3.12
CA HIS A 53 9.08 -1.14 2.67
C HIS A 53 9.48 0.25 3.19
N TYR A 54 9.65 0.42 4.49
CA TYR A 54 10.01 1.72 5.07
C TYR A 54 11.41 2.21 4.64
N PRO A 55 12.48 1.38 4.65
CA PRO A 55 13.78 1.81 4.17
C PRO A 55 13.76 2.26 2.71
N HIS A 56 13.01 1.56 1.85
CA HIS A 56 12.85 1.94 0.46
C HIS A 56 12.13 3.30 0.32
N GLN A 57 11.04 3.52 1.05
CA GLN A 57 10.33 4.80 1.04
C GLN A 57 11.20 5.96 1.57
N ILE A 58 11.94 5.72 2.64
CA ILE A 58 12.88 6.71 3.22
C ILE A 58 13.92 7.11 2.17
N ALA A 59 14.50 6.14 1.44
CA ALA A 59 15.46 6.41 0.40
C ALA A 59 14.86 7.27 -0.73
N ILE A 60 13.65 6.93 -1.20
CA ILE A 60 12.92 7.72 -2.22
C ILE A 60 12.67 9.17 -1.74
N PHE A 61 12.20 9.36 -0.51
CA PHE A 61 11.93 10.71 -0.03
C PHE A 61 13.22 11.52 0.19
N LYS A 62 14.31 10.91 0.63
CA LYS A 62 15.62 11.56 0.72
C LYS A 62 16.12 11.99 -0.66
N GLU A 63 16.07 11.11 -1.66
CA GLU A 63 16.43 11.45 -3.04
C GLU A 63 15.58 12.60 -3.59
N ARG A 64 14.25 12.61 -3.30
CA ARG A 64 13.38 13.71 -3.72
C ARG A 64 13.73 15.02 -3.03
N ILE A 65 14.05 15.01 -1.75
CA ILE A 65 14.45 16.21 -0.99
C ILE A 65 15.74 16.77 -1.57
N GLU A 66 16.75 15.92 -1.82
CA GLU A 66 18.01 16.32 -2.46
C GLU A 66 17.76 16.88 -3.87
N GLY A 67 16.93 16.21 -4.66
CA GLY A 67 16.58 16.64 -6.01
C GLY A 67 15.85 17.98 -6.04
N PHE A 68 14.83 18.20 -5.19
CA PHE A 68 14.14 19.49 -5.09
C PHE A 68 15.08 20.60 -4.62
N THR A 69 15.97 20.31 -3.66
CA THR A 69 16.94 21.28 -3.16
C THR A 69 17.88 21.72 -4.28
N ALA A 70 18.44 20.77 -5.05
CA ALA A 70 19.31 21.05 -6.18
C ALA A 70 18.57 21.87 -7.29
N ASP A 71 17.31 21.53 -7.56
CA ASP A 71 16.51 22.26 -8.55
C ASP A 71 16.16 23.67 -8.10
N MET A 72 15.91 23.88 -6.82
CA MET A 72 15.67 25.22 -6.24
C MET A 72 16.93 26.09 -6.34
N GLU A 73 18.10 25.53 -6.04
CA GLU A 73 19.40 26.24 -6.19
C GLU A 73 19.63 26.62 -7.65
N LYS A 74 19.39 25.66 -8.57
CA LYS A 74 19.50 25.88 -10.01
C LYS A 74 18.54 26.97 -10.50
N TYR A 75 17.28 26.94 -10.05
CA TYR A 75 16.29 27.96 -10.37
C TYR A 75 16.72 29.34 -9.86
N ALA A 76 17.14 29.43 -8.60
CA ALA A 76 17.59 30.68 -7.99
C ALA A 76 18.80 31.30 -8.77
N LYS A 77 19.75 30.43 -9.18
CA LYS A 77 20.94 30.88 -9.95
C LYS A 77 20.61 31.40 -11.34
N ASN A 78 19.59 30.83 -12.00
CA ASN A 78 19.26 31.15 -13.38
C ASN A 78 18.06 32.10 -13.52
N LYS A 79 17.37 32.40 -12.42
CA LYS A 79 16.27 33.37 -12.44
C LYS A 79 16.82 34.78 -12.70
N PRO A 80 16.32 35.50 -13.73
CA PRO A 80 16.77 36.86 -14.01
C PRO A 80 16.40 37.78 -12.83
N GLU A 81 17.28 38.73 -12.49
CA GLU A 81 17.00 39.77 -11.49
C GLU A 81 15.87 40.67 -11.93
N ASP A 82 15.84 41.01 -13.21
CA ASP A 82 14.77 41.79 -13.82
C ASP A 82 13.66 40.87 -14.33
N LYS A 83 12.44 41.04 -13.80
CA LYS A 83 11.26 40.27 -14.17
C LYS A 83 10.81 40.45 -15.62
N GLU A 84 11.24 41.51 -16.29
CA GLU A 84 10.95 41.76 -17.66
C GLU A 84 11.87 40.98 -18.62
N GLN A 85 13.05 40.60 -18.16
CA GLN A 85 13.97 39.76 -18.94
C GLN A 85 13.43 38.36 -19.08
N PHE A 86 13.27 37.93 -20.31
CA PHE A 86 12.86 36.59 -20.65
C PHE A 86 13.79 36.01 -21.71
N PHE A 87 14.25 34.80 -21.47
CA PHE A 87 15.04 34.05 -22.42
C PHE A 87 14.69 32.56 -22.34
N MET A 88 14.37 31.95 -23.47
CA MET A 88 14.04 30.54 -23.59
C MET A 88 14.58 30.01 -24.92
N GLN A 89 15.08 28.78 -24.94
CA GLN A 89 15.39 28.06 -26.16
C GLN A 89 14.28 27.07 -26.48
N VAL A 90 13.74 27.12 -27.71
CA VAL A 90 12.71 26.18 -28.19
C VAL A 90 13.10 25.73 -29.61
N GLY A 91 13.20 24.39 -29.82
CA GLY A 91 13.60 23.85 -31.12
C GLY A 91 15.00 24.31 -31.56
N GLY A 92 15.89 24.57 -30.61
CA GLY A 92 17.24 25.09 -30.88
C GLY A 92 17.30 26.58 -31.22
N LYS A 93 16.19 27.30 -31.21
CA LYS A 93 16.12 28.74 -31.47
C LYS A 93 15.93 29.52 -30.16
N PRO A 94 16.64 30.64 -29.96
CA PRO A 94 16.45 31.53 -28.83
C PRO A 94 15.21 32.42 -29.02
N TYR A 95 14.47 32.61 -27.93
CA TYR A 95 13.31 33.52 -27.87
C TYR A 95 13.45 34.44 -26.66
N THR A 96 13.13 35.72 -26.88
CA THR A 96 13.10 36.76 -25.86
C THR A 96 11.68 37.27 -25.60
N ASP A 97 10.72 36.86 -26.40
CA ASP A 97 9.30 37.14 -26.22
C ASP A 97 8.56 35.89 -25.73
N LYS A 98 7.79 36.05 -24.65
CA LYS A 98 7.04 34.94 -24.00
C LYS A 98 5.96 34.35 -24.92
N LYS A 99 5.30 35.17 -25.72
CA LYS A 99 4.24 34.70 -26.61
C LYS A 99 4.80 33.92 -27.79
N GLU A 100 5.91 34.41 -28.36
CA GLU A 100 6.60 33.73 -29.46
C GLU A 100 7.14 32.34 -28.98
N ALA A 101 7.80 32.31 -27.82
CA ALA A 101 8.27 31.06 -27.22
C ALA A 101 7.13 30.07 -26.99
N GLY A 102 6.02 30.53 -26.39
CA GLY A 102 4.84 29.69 -26.16
C GLY A 102 4.21 29.17 -27.45
N THR A 103 4.20 29.99 -28.50
CA THR A 103 3.74 29.61 -29.86
C THR A 103 4.64 28.52 -30.44
N ALA A 104 5.95 28.66 -30.29
CA ALA A 104 6.94 27.66 -30.74
C ALA A 104 6.76 26.34 -30.02
N ILE A 105 6.53 26.33 -28.68
CA ILE A 105 6.22 25.15 -27.90
C ILE A 105 5.00 24.40 -28.47
N ILE A 106 3.89 25.15 -28.73
CA ILE A 106 2.67 24.56 -29.28
C ILE A 106 2.90 24.00 -30.69
N ALA A 107 3.70 24.67 -31.52
CA ALA A 107 4.04 24.18 -32.84
C ALA A 107 4.81 22.85 -32.76
N MET A 108 5.82 22.74 -31.88
CA MET A 108 6.57 21.49 -31.67
C MET A 108 5.67 20.37 -31.13
N CYS A 109 4.74 20.67 -30.23
CA CYS A 109 3.78 19.66 -29.74
C CYS A 109 2.96 19.05 -30.91
N LYS A 110 2.57 19.83 -31.88
CA LYS A 110 1.82 19.37 -33.07
C LYS A 110 2.63 18.47 -34.02
N GLU A 111 3.95 18.56 -33.95
CA GLU A 111 4.86 17.71 -34.74
C GLU A 111 5.06 16.32 -34.11
N ILE A 112 4.75 16.17 -32.80
CA ILE A 112 4.85 14.89 -32.08
C ILE A 112 3.74 13.96 -32.58
N LYS A 113 4.13 12.92 -33.33
CA LYS A 113 3.22 11.92 -33.89
C LYS A 113 3.56 10.56 -33.28
N GLY A 114 2.54 9.87 -32.80
CA GLY A 114 2.66 8.51 -32.26
C GLY A 114 2.13 8.38 -30.83
N ILE A 115 1.83 7.14 -30.44
CA ILE A 115 1.33 6.81 -29.11
C ILE A 115 2.47 6.96 -28.11
N ASN A 116 2.27 7.79 -27.09
CA ASN A 116 3.28 8.08 -26.05
C ASN A 116 4.64 8.58 -26.59
N ALA A 117 4.64 9.19 -27.76
CA ALA A 117 5.85 9.77 -28.32
C ALA A 117 6.28 10.98 -27.45
N SER A 118 7.59 11.10 -27.25
CA SER A 118 8.18 12.22 -26.52
C SER A 118 9.23 12.94 -27.36
N ALA A 119 9.37 14.25 -27.15
CA ALA A 119 10.36 15.07 -27.81
C ALA A 119 10.97 16.08 -26.85
N ASP A 120 12.26 16.35 -27.03
CA ASP A 120 12.92 17.46 -26.34
C ASP A 120 12.56 18.76 -27.07
N VAL A 121 11.92 19.66 -26.33
CA VAL A 121 11.39 20.92 -26.87
C VAL A 121 12.41 22.05 -26.73
N GLY A 122 13.21 22.04 -25.68
CA GLY A 122 14.19 23.10 -25.46
C GLY A 122 14.69 23.20 -24.03
N GLU A 123 15.07 24.42 -23.66
CA GLU A 123 15.61 24.73 -22.33
C GLU A 123 15.09 26.07 -21.82
N TYR A 124 14.76 26.13 -20.52
CA TYR A 124 14.35 27.34 -19.82
C TYR A 124 14.91 27.36 -18.39
N LEU A 125 15.58 28.45 -18.03
CA LEU A 125 16.23 28.65 -16.73
C LEU A 125 17.14 27.47 -16.32
N GLY A 126 17.83 26.87 -17.30
CA GLY A 126 18.69 25.72 -17.10
C GLY A 126 17.97 24.37 -16.99
N PHE A 127 16.64 24.34 -17.07
CA PHE A 127 15.83 23.13 -17.08
C PHE A 127 15.52 22.68 -18.50
N LYS A 128 15.68 21.38 -18.77
CA LYS A 128 15.30 20.82 -20.07
C LYS A 128 13.79 20.65 -20.15
N LEU A 129 13.23 21.00 -21.30
CA LEU A 129 11.80 20.86 -21.57
C LEU A 129 11.55 19.67 -22.47
N ASN A 130 10.89 18.64 -21.94
CA ASN A 130 10.52 17.44 -22.69
C ASN A 130 9.00 17.32 -22.71
N VAL A 131 8.42 17.13 -23.90
CA VAL A 131 6.97 16.94 -24.05
C VAL A 131 6.67 15.51 -24.44
N THR A 132 5.66 14.94 -23.79
CA THR A 132 5.11 13.62 -24.09
C THR A 132 3.64 13.74 -24.45
N PHE A 133 3.18 13.07 -25.48
CA PHE A 133 1.76 12.98 -25.82
C PHE A 133 1.13 11.84 -25.03
N ASP A 134 0.24 12.18 -24.09
CA ASP A 134 -0.60 11.23 -23.37
C ASP A 134 -1.79 10.87 -24.25
N SER A 135 -1.71 9.71 -24.90
CA SER A 135 -2.75 9.24 -25.82
C SER A 135 -4.05 8.82 -25.12
N PHE A 136 -4.01 8.51 -23.83
CA PHE A 136 -5.19 8.14 -23.06
C PHE A 136 -6.07 9.35 -22.77
N ASN A 137 -5.43 10.44 -22.32
CA ASN A 137 -6.13 11.70 -22.00
C ASN A 137 -6.19 12.68 -23.18
N ASN A 138 -5.57 12.34 -24.32
CA ASN A 138 -5.43 13.18 -25.51
C ASN A 138 -4.85 14.56 -25.19
N LYS A 139 -3.76 14.58 -24.41
CA LYS A 139 -3.12 15.78 -23.90
C LYS A 139 -1.62 15.74 -24.07
N PHE A 140 -1.00 16.92 -24.22
CA PHE A 140 0.45 17.04 -24.14
C PHE A 140 0.86 17.37 -22.70
N VAL A 141 1.77 16.57 -22.14
CA VAL A 141 2.38 16.79 -20.84
C VAL A 141 3.83 17.19 -21.05
N MET A 142 4.18 18.36 -20.57
CA MET A 142 5.55 18.84 -20.54
C MET A 142 6.17 18.52 -19.19
N ASN A 143 7.35 17.92 -19.23
CA ASN A 143 8.19 17.66 -18.06
C ASN A 143 9.34 18.67 -18.07
N VAL A 144 9.34 19.56 -17.10
CA VAL A 144 10.45 20.50 -16.86
C VAL A 144 11.49 19.74 -16.04
N LYS A 145 12.60 19.31 -16.66
CA LYS A 145 13.57 18.38 -16.09
C LYS A 145 14.78 19.10 -15.52
N GLY A 146 14.95 18.96 -14.21
CA GLY A 146 16.17 19.26 -13.51
C GLY A 146 16.79 17.97 -12.91
N ALA A 147 17.13 17.96 -11.64
CA ALA A 147 17.36 16.77 -10.86
C ALA A 147 16.07 16.00 -10.67
N MET A 148 14.95 16.74 -10.49
CA MET A 148 13.60 16.22 -10.48
C MET A 148 12.88 16.51 -11.81
N SER A 149 11.70 15.94 -11.96
CA SER A 149 10.80 16.23 -13.10
C SER A 149 9.57 16.95 -12.57
N HIS A 150 9.28 18.12 -13.16
CA HIS A 150 8.14 18.96 -12.80
C HIS A 150 7.12 18.93 -13.94
N PRO A 151 6.11 18.03 -13.88
CA PRO A 151 5.15 17.87 -14.97
C PRO A 151 4.13 19.00 -14.99
N MET A 152 3.75 19.43 -16.19
CA MET A 152 2.64 20.37 -16.41
C MET A 152 1.90 20.02 -17.70
N GLU A 153 0.61 20.36 -17.77
CA GLU A 153 -0.19 20.19 -18.99
C GLU A 153 0.05 21.36 -19.96
N VAL A 154 0.31 21.04 -21.24
CA VAL A 154 0.44 22.04 -22.30
C VAL A 154 -0.96 22.39 -22.82
N GLY A 155 -1.32 23.68 -22.73
CA GLY A 155 -2.59 24.19 -23.26
C GLY A 155 -2.46 24.83 -24.61
N THR A 156 -3.57 25.36 -25.09
CA THR A 156 -3.66 26.07 -26.39
C THR A 156 -3.24 27.55 -26.32
N ASP A 157 -3.14 28.11 -25.11
CA ASP A 157 -2.70 29.51 -24.92
C ASP A 157 -1.16 29.58 -24.77
N PRO A 158 -0.46 30.30 -25.67
CA PRO A 158 0.99 30.45 -25.61
C PRO A 158 1.51 31.06 -24.30
N LEU A 159 0.92 32.17 -23.85
CA LEU A 159 1.33 32.82 -22.59
C LEU A 159 1.00 31.97 -21.37
N GLY A 160 -0.15 31.33 -21.41
CA GLY A 160 -0.56 30.38 -20.33
C GLY A 160 0.42 29.22 -20.17
N ASN A 161 1.05 28.74 -21.23
CA ASN A 161 2.07 27.70 -21.14
C ASN A 161 3.34 28.17 -20.40
N ILE A 162 3.80 29.39 -20.71
CA ILE A 162 4.94 30.00 -20.01
C ILE A 162 4.61 30.17 -18.49
N THR A 163 3.38 30.66 -18.22
CA THR A 163 2.91 30.80 -16.84
C THR A 163 2.89 29.45 -16.10
N ARG A 164 2.41 28.37 -16.76
CA ARG A 164 2.40 27.03 -16.17
C ARG A 164 3.80 26.49 -15.89
N ILE A 165 4.77 26.74 -16.78
CA ILE A 165 6.17 26.38 -16.54
C ILE A 165 6.68 27.11 -15.30
N ASN A 166 6.45 28.42 -15.19
CA ASN A 166 6.87 29.19 -14.03
C ASN A 166 6.21 28.68 -12.73
N ASN A 167 4.90 28.43 -12.77
CA ASN A 167 4.17 27.89 -11.62
C ASN A 167 4.71 26.52 -11.18
N ALA A 168 5.08 25.65 -12.13
CA ALA A 168 5.66 24.34 -11.81
C ALA A 168 7.02 24.49 -11.10
N LEU A 169 7.85 25.45 -11.51
CA LEU A 169 9.12 25.75 -10.85
C LEU A 169 8.93 26.47 -9.51
N GLU A 170 7.97 27.38 -9.41
CA GLU A 170 7.65 28.10 -8.17
C GLU A 170 6.94 27.22 -7.12
N ALA A 171 6.40 26.08 -7.51
CA ALA A 171 5.83 25.10 -6.60
C ALA A 171 6.88 24.21 -5.91
N MET A 172 8.15 24.22 -6.31
CA MET A 172 9.19 23.36 -5.73
C MET A 172 9.33 23.48 -4.20
N PRO A 173 9.25 24.67 -3.57
CA PRO A 173 9.33 24.77 -2.10
C PRO A 173 8.20 24.01 -1.40
N ILE A 174 6.97 24.04 -1.95
CA ILE A 174 5.82 23.33 -1.39
C ILE A 174 6.04 21.80 -1.55
N GLN A 175 6.53 21.37 -2.71
CA GLN A 175 6.84 19.95 -2.95
C GLN A 175 7.98 19.43 -2.07
N LEU A 176 8.95 20.27 -1.76
CA LEU A 176 10.04 19.97 -0.81
C LEU A 176 9.47 19.78 0.60
N GLU A 177 8.64 20.69 1.08
CA GLU A 177 7.99 20.59 2.40
C GLU A 177 7.11 19.34 2.51
N GLU A 178 6.34 19.03 1.46
CA GLU A 178 5.57 17.79 1.40
C GLU A 178 6.46 16.54 1.47
N ALA A 179 7.60 16.53 0.76
CA ALA A 179 8.53 15.42 0.78
C ALA A 179 9.15 15.23 2.18
N GLN A 180 9.54 16.34 2.85
CA GLN A 180 10.06 16.32 4.21
C GLN A 180 9.02 15.82 5.22
N THR A 181 7.77 16.26 5.10
CA THR A 181 6.67 15.80 5.94
C THR A 181 6.41 14.30 5.75
N LYS A 182 6.41 13.81 4.50
CA LYS A 182 6.25 12.39 4.20
C LYS A 182 7.41 11.57 4.74
N LEU A 183 8.64 12.05 4.62
CA LEU A 183 9.82 11.40 5.22
C LEU A 183 9.65 11.23 6.73
N SER A 184 9.34 12.32 7.44
CA SER A 184 9.13 12.29 8.89
C SER A 184 8.03 11.30 9.30
N ASN A 185 6.92 11.28 8.55
CA ASN A 185 5.83 10.34 8.82
C ASN A 185 6.25 8.87 8.63
N VAL A 186 7.03 8.56 7.58
CA VAL A 186 7.51 7.20 7.34
C VAL A 186 8.54 6.78 8.40
N GLU A 187 9.42 7.69 8.81
CA GLU A 187 10.38 7.44 9.91
C GLU A 187 9.65 7.15 11.23
N HIS A 188 8.60 7.92 11.55
CA HIS A 188 7.77 7.66 12.73
C HIS A 188 7.02 6.32 12.63
N GLN A 189 6.50 5.97 11.45
CA GLN A 189 5.86 4.65 11.22
C GLN A 189 6.87 3.50 11.40
N LEU A 190 8.11 3.65 10.93
CA LEU A 190 9.16 2.67 11.13
C LEU A 190 9.47 2.46 12.62
N GLU A 191 9.61 3.55 13.40
CA GLU A 191 9.86 3.44 14.83
C GLU A 191 8.68 2.80 15.58
N THR A 192 7.44 3.15 15.20
CA THR A 192 6.25 2.52 15.75
C THR A 192 6.20 1.03 15.42
N ALA A 193 6.48 0.66 14.17
CA ALA A 193 6.50 -0.73 13.73
C ALA A 193 7.57 -1.56 14.48
N LYS A 194 8.77 -1.00 14.70
CA LYS A 194 9.82 -1.63 15.51
C LYS A 194 9.38 -1.87 16.96
N ALA A 195 8.64 -0.92 17.55
CA ALA A 195 8.13 -1.06 18.91
C ALA A 195 6.98 -2.09 19.03
N GLU A 196 6.24 -2.31 17.92
CA GLU A 196 5.12 -3.26 17.88
C GLU A 196 5.55 -4.70 17.56
N VAL A 197 6.57 -4.88 16.71
CA VAL A 197 6.98 -6.20 16.19
C VAL A 197 7.43 -7.18 17.26
N ASP A 198 8.01 -6.68 18.36
CA ASP A 198 8.52 -7.48 19.45
C ASP A 198 7.49 -7.80 20.54
N LYS A 199 6.27 -7.27 20.41
CA LYS A 199 5.22 -7.54 21.39
C LYS A 199 4.74 -8.98 21.30
N PRO A 200 4.71 -9.71 22.45
CA PRO A 200 4.19 -11.06 22.49
C PRO A 200 2.68 -11.08 22.25
N PHE A 201 2.17 -12.25 21.89
CA PHE A 201 0.72 -12.44 21.77
C PHE A 201 0.04 -12.22 23.15
N PRO A 202 -0.92 -11.28 23.28
CA PRO A 202 -1.46 -10.87 24.57
C PRO A 202 -2.19 -11.99 25.33
N GLN A 203 -2.78 -12.94 24.61
CA GLN A 203 -3.52 -14.07 25.21
C GLN A 203 -2.72 -15.37 25.23
N GLU A 204 -1.38 -15.33 25.20
CA GLU A 204 -0.52 -16.52 25.22
C GLU A 204 -0.73 -17.33 26.50
N ALA A 205 -0.80 -16.67 27.65
CA ALA A 205 -1.03 -17.33 28.94
C ALA A 205 -2.41 -18.00 29.00
N GLU A 206 -3.45 -17.32 28.55
CA GLU A 206 -4.81 -17.86 28.48
C GLU A 206 -4.89 -19.07 27.55
N LEU A 207 -4.21 -19.01 26.40
CA LEU A 207 -4.16 -20.13 25.47
C LEU A 207 -3.44 -21.33 26.10
N SER A 208 -2.34 -21.11 26.80
CA SER A 208 -1.60 -22.18 27.49
C SER A 208 -2.43 -22.87 28.56
N GLU A 209 -3.08 -22.08 29.43
CA GLU A 209 -3.94 -22.61 30.52
C GLU A 209 -5.10 -23.45 29.96
N LYS A 210 -5.75 -22.96 28.92
CA LYS A 210 -6.87 -23.69 28.28
C LYS A 210 -6.41 -24.95 27.56
N LEU A 211 -5.21 -24.96 26.97
CA LEU A 211 -4.62 -26.16 26.36
C LEU A 211 -4.26 -27.20 27.39
N GLU A 212 -3.70 -26.81 28.54
CA GLU A 212 -3.42 -27.72 29.64
C GLU A 212 -4.70 -28.36 30.18
N ARG A 213 -5.73 -27.52 30.42
CA ARG A 213 -7.03 -28.01 30.89
C ARG A 213 -7.70 -28.95 29.88
N LEU A 214 -7.60 -28.65 28.58
CA LEU A 214 -8.10 -29.53 27.52
C LEU A 214 -7.37 -30.88 27.49
N ALA A 215 -6.04 -30.90 27.73
CA ALA A 215 -5.25 -32.12 27.82
C ALA A 215 -5.66 -32.96 29.02
N GLU A 216 -5.91 -32.33 30.18
CA GLU A 216 -6.42 -33.03 31.38
C GLU A 216 -7.78 -33.70 31.12
N LEU A 217 -8.72 -32.94 30.50
CA LEU A 217 -10.03 -33.48 30.19
C LEU A 217 -9.97 -34.63 29.19
N ASN A 218 -9.11 -34.55 28.18
CA ASN A 218 -8.88 -35.63 27.24
C ASN A 218 -8.32 -36.89 27.95
N ALA A 219 -7.38 -36.73 28.91
CA ALA A 219 -6.85 -37.82 29.67
C ALA A 219 -7.92 -38.49 30.56
N LEU A 220 -8.77 -37.69 31.21
CA LEU A 220 -9.86 -38.20 32.05
C LEU A 220 -10.90 -38.97 31.23
N LEU A 221 -11.30 -38.44 30.08
CA LEU A 221 -12.28 -39.07 29.20
C LEU A 221 -11.75 -40.37 28.56
N ASN A 222 -10.46 -40.42 28.19
CA ASN A 222 -9.82 -41.63 27.67
C ASN A 222 -9.61 -42.70 28.74
N MET A 223 -9.50 -42.33 30.02
CA MET A 223 -9.46 -43.30 31.13
C MET A 223 -10.81 -43.93 31.38
N ASP A 224 -11.90 -43.14 31.27
CA ASP A 224 -13.27 -43.65 31.40
C ASP A 224 -13.62 -44.65 30.27
N GLU A 225 -13.15 -44.40 29.02
CA GLU A 225 -13.33 -45.36 27.92
C GLU A 225 -12.63 -46.68 28.13
N LYS A 226 -11.40 -46.69 28.69
CA LYS A 226 -10.65 -47.93 28.99
C LYS A 226 -11.20 -48.70 30.17
N GLY A 227 -11.99 -48.05 31.03
CA GLY A 227 -12.65 -48.68 32.16
C GLY A 227 -13.91 -49.49 31.77
N ASP A 228 -14.59 -49.09 30.69
CA ASP A 228 -15.84 -49.73 30.25
C ASP A 228 -15.59 -50.91 29.24
N ASP A 229 -14.42 -50.92 28.56
CA ASP A 229 -14.02 -51.99 27.63
C ASP A 229 -13.38 -53.23 28.29
N ALA A 230 -13.21 -53.22 29.62
CA ALA A 230 -12.59 -54.35 30.36
C ALA A 230 -13.55 -55.54 30.60
N ILE A 231 -14.75 -55.52 30.09
CA ILE A 231 -15.72 -56.62 30.19
C ILE A 231 -16.20 -56.99 28.77
N GLY A 232 -15.47 -57.88 28.11
CA GLY A 232 -16.02 -58.57 26.95
C GLY A 232 -15.06 -58.97 25.85
N MET A 233 -14.54 -60.24 25.95
CA MET A 233 -14.23 -61.17 24.87
C MET A 233 -13.02 -60.92 23.95
N ASP A 234 -11.95 -61.69 24.19
CA ASP A 234 -11.54 -62.92 23.51
C ASP A 234 -11.60 -62.96 21.97
N ASP A 235 -10.41 -63.26 21.40
CA ASP A 235 -10.11 -63.82 20.11
C ASP A 235 -10.48 -63.05 18.81
N GLU A 236 -9.47 -62.48 18.19
CA GLU A 236 -8.94 -62.98 16.90
C GLU A 236 -7.72 -62.18 16.42
N ALA A 237 -6.64 -62.91 16.26
CA ALA A 237 -5.39 -62.40 15.72
C ALA A 237 -5.52 -62.03 14.24
N THR A 238 -5.24 -60.84 13.88
CA THR A 238 -4.87 -60.42 12.52
C THR A 238 -3.60 -59.57 12.52
N GLU A 239 -2.65 -60.06 11.71
CA GLU A 239 -1.28 -59.51 11.56
C GLU A 239 -1.24 -58.05 11.14
N PRO A 240 -0.16 -57.32 11.50
CA PRO A 240 -0.03 -55.91 11.09
C PRO A 240 0.44 -55.81 9.63
N GLU A 241 -0.35 -55.20 8.80
CA GLU A 241 0.08 -54.73 7.48
C GLU A 241 1.11 -53.60 7.59
N LYS A 242 2.21 -53.77 6.85
CA LYS A 242 3.31 -52.82 6.72
C LYS A 242 2.89 -51.58 5.95
N PRO A 243 3.38 -50.37 6.32
CA PRO A 243 3.11 -49.19 5.52
C PRO A 243 3.88 -49.25 4.19
N HIS A 244 3.17 -49.04 3.10
CA HIS A 244 3.76 -48.79 1.78
C HIS A 244 4.36 -47.40 1.73
N GLU A 245 5.69 -47.35 1.57
CA GLU A 245 6.41 -46.17 1.10
C GLU A 245 6.15 -45.98 -0.41
N ASP A 246 5.46 -44.93 -0.77
CA ASP A 246 5.49 -44.39 -2.13
C ASP A 246 6.12 -42.99 -2.11
N VAL A 247 7.44 -42.98 -2.25
CA VAL A 247 8.23 -41.80 -2.55
C VAL A 247 8.08 -41.49 -4.04
N LYS A 248 7.24 -40.55 -4.42
CA LYS A 248 7.31 -39.91 -5.74
C LYS A 248 8.28 -38.75 -5.68
N LYS A 249 9.46 -38.97 -6.29
CA LYS A 249 10.41 -37.94 -6.70
C LYS A 249 9.68 -36.96 -7.63
N VAL A 250 9.66 -35.68 -7.26
CA VAL A 250 9.35 -34.59 -8.17
C VAL A 250 10.64 -33.93 -8.58
N ASP A 251 10.86 -34.01 -9.87
CA ASP A 251 12.01 -33.52 -10.64
C ASP A 251 12.09 -32.01 -10.56
N ASN A 252 13.29 -31.51 -10.23
CA ASN A 252 13.65 -30.09 -10.29
C ASN A 252 13.79 -29.70 -11.76
N ARG A 253 12.87 -28.89 -12.28
CA ARG A 253 13.09 -28.06 -13.46
C ARG A 253 13.08 -26.60 -13.06
N GLU A 254 14.27 -26.04 -13.13
CA GLU A 254 14.49 -24.60 -13.18
C GLU A 254 13.72 -24.03 -14.39
N GLU A 255 12.70 -23.25 -14.15
CA GLU A 255 12.16 -22.31 -15.14
C GLU A 255 12.57 -20.91 -14.76
N VAL A 256 13.43 -20.38 -15.61
CA VAL A 256 13.81 -18.98 -15.69
C VAL A 256 12.55 -18.17 -15.99
N VAL A 257 12.05 -17.42 -15.04
CA VAL A 257 10.95 -16.47 -15.27
C VAL A 257 11.53 -15.10 -15.57
N ALA A 258 11.38 -14.75 -16.85
CA ALA A 258 11.68 -13.44 -17.38
C ALA A 258 10.80 -12.36 -16.72
N ASP A 259 11.48 -11.24 -16.52
CA ASP A 259 11.00 -9.90 -16.22
C ASP A 259 9.62 -9.58 -16.83
N MET A 260 8.60 -9.36 -15.99
CA MET A 260 7.34 -8.76 -16.41
C MET A 260 7.03 -7.52 -15.55
N PRO A 261 6.72 -6.38 -16.16
CA PRO A 261 6.47 -5.15 -15.43
C PRO A 261 5.15 -5.22 -14.67
N ILE A 262 5.18 -4.76 -13.42
CA ILE A 262 4.03 -4.63 -12.53
C ILE A 262 3.02 -3.66 -13.15
N LYS A 263 1.94 -4.18 -13.68
CA LYS A 263 0.75 -3.41 -14.03
C LYS A 263 0.06 -2.94 -12.74
N GLN A 264 0.12 -1.65 -12.49
CA GLN A 264 -0.87 -0.98 -11.66
C GLN A 264 -2.23 -1.08 -12.36
N SER A 265 -3.11 -1.89 -11.86
CA SER A 265 -4.50 -1.90 -12.30
C SER A 265 -5.45 -2.12 -11.13
N ASN A 266 -6.31 -1.10 -10.95
CA ASN A 266 -7.69 -1.23 -10.50
C ASN A 266 -7.96 -1.61 -9.04
N LEU A 267 -7.96 -0.58 -8.21
CA LEU A 267 -8.83 -0.54 -7.03
C LEU A 267 -9.79 0.65 -7.13
N GLU A 268 -10.64 0.63 -8.15
CA GLU A 268 -11.81 1.51 -8.25
C GLU A 268 -12.85 0.84 -9.15
N LYS A 269 -13.70 -0.01 -8.56
CA LYS A 269 -15.05 -0.30 -9.01
C LYS A 269 -15.70 -1.33 -8.08
N ALA A 270 -16.32 -0.84 -7.02
CA ALA A 270 -17.52 -1.45 -6.46
C ALA A 270 -18.24 -0.38 -5.62
N ALA A 271 -19.07 0.43 -6.26
CA ALA A 271 -20.17 1.09 -5.61
C ALA A 271 -21.44 0.41 -6.07
N PRO A 272 -22.35 -0.02 -5.18
CA PRO A 272 -23.65 -0.52 -5.56
C PRO A 272 -24.58 0.64 -5.94
N GLU A 273 -25.28 0.45 -7.05
CA GLU A 273 -26.45 1.25 -7.42
C GLU A 273 -27.52 1.18 -6.34
N GLY A 274 -28.08 2.31 -6.05
CA GLY A 274 -29.37 2.45 -5.41
C GLY A 274 -29.38 3.48 -4.31
N GLU A 275 -29.77 4.73 -4.64
CA GLU A 275 -30.87 5.35 -3.94
C GLU A 275 -31.22 6.74 -4.47
N ARG A 276 -32.41 6.83 -4.84
CA ARG A 276 -33.43 7.88 -4.98
C ARG A 276 -33.10 9.26 -4.37
N ARG A 277 -33.29 10.23 -5.23
CA ARG A 277 -33.81 11.61 -5.03
C ARG A 277 -34.23 11.95 -3.60
N LEU A 278 -33.56 12.94 -3.04
CA LEU A 278 -34.21 13.84 -2.07
C LEU A 278 -33.79 15.30 -2.42
N ALA A 279 -34.84 16.11 -2.44
CA ALA A 279 -34.92 17.46 -2.93
C ALA A 279 -34.08 18.48 -2.16
N ASP A 280 -33.67 19.51 -2.88
CA ASP A 280 -33.44 20.91 -2.52
C ASP A 280 -33.38 21.27 -1.02
N ARG A 281 -32.15 21.60 -0.57
CA ARG A 281 -31.91 22.64 0.43
C ARG A 281 -30.68 23.45 0.06
N PRO A 282 -30.74 24.77 0.03
CA PRO A 282 -29.57 25.62 -0.20
C PRO A 282 -28.67 25.55 1.03
N ALA A 283 -27.42 25.14 0.85
CA ALA A 283 -26.39 25.17 1.87
C ALA A 283 -25.91 26.63 2.06
N GLU A 284 -26.23 27.21 3.18
CA GLU A 284 -25.62 28.45 3.68
C GLU A 284 -24.11 28.23 3.88
N ARG A 285 -23.32 28.87 3.06
CA ARG A 285 -21.87 28.95 3.22
C ARG A 285 -21.54 29.98 4.31
N THR A 286 -21.46 29.54 5.57
CA THR A 286 -20.84 30.36 6.60
C THR A 286 -19.33 30.43 6.37
N SER A 287 -18.80 31.63 6.25
CA SER A 287 -17.40 31.89 5.98
C SER A 287 -16.52 31.41 7.15
N LEU A 288 -15.28 31.02 6.83
CA LEU A 288 -14.29 30.59 7.83
C LEU A 288 -14.03 31.64 8.93
N GLN A 289 -14.27 32.93 8.61
CA GLN A 289 -14.15 34.04 9.54
C GLN A 289 -15.24 34.05 10.61
N GLU A 290 -16.47 33.65 10.29
CA GLU A 290 -17.57 33.54 11.26
C GLU A 290 -17.37 32.36 12.24
N LYS A 291 -16.77 31.25 11.78
CA LYS A 291 -16.42 30.12 12.66
C LYS A 291 -15.29 30.47 13.63
N LEU A 292 -14.34 31.31 13.23
CA LEU A 292 -13.25 31.78 14.10
C LEU A 292 -13.73 32.81 15.14
N ALA A 293 -14.74 33.61 14.81
CA ALA A 293 -15.33 34.57 15.76
C ALA A 293 -16.14 33.87 16.87
N ALA A 294 -16.83 32.78 16.55
CA ALA A 294 -17.60 32.00 17.51
C ALA A 294 -16.76 31.20 18.52
N MET A 295 -15.46 30.98 18.24
CA MET A 295 -14.53 30.30 19.16
C MET A 295 -13.81 31.25 20.14
N LYS A 296 -14.05 32.56 20.05
CA LYS A 296 -13.42 33.57 20.91
C LYS A 296 -14.39 34.32 21.84
N ALA A 297 -15.67 33.94 21.84
CA ALA A 297 -16.71 34.33 22.78
C ALA A 297 -17.01 33.15 23.72
#